data_d3b2647f9b8c47a4bf1dab8ce80bfb6d
#
_entry.id   d3b2647f9b8c47a4bf1dab8ce80bfb6d
#
_cell.length_a   1.000
_cell.length_b   1.000
_cell.length_c   1.000
_cell.angle_alpha   90.00
_cell.angle_beta   90.00
_cell.angle_gamma   90.00
#
_symmetry.space_group_name_H-M   'P 1'
#
loop_
_entity.id
_entity.type
_entity.pdbx_description
1 polymer ?
#
loop_
_entity_poly.entity_id
_entity_poly.type
_entity_poly.pdbx_seq_one_letter_code
_entity_poly.pdbx_strand_id
1 'polypeptide(L)'
;MNTDGKKLVAYFSHTGENYNVGYIEEGNTHIIAQMISDATGADIWEIAPLKPYPKESYDECIKIAKDELNANARPAIQGDIDIEEYDVIFLGYPNWWGEPPMCIYTFIEKHNWDGKTVIPFITHEGSGMAGTDKRIANACKGANVLTGKGLAIQGKVAQEHRDVARSNVDSWLKGLGFTE
;
A
#
# COMPACT_ATOMS: atom_id res chain seq x y z
N MET A 1 -16.40 10.46 -9.05
CA MET A 1 -14.92 10.37 -8.90
C MET A 1 -14.32 10.69 -10.25
N ASN A 2 -13.32 11.55 -10.31
CA ASN A 2 -12.60 11.82 -11.57
C ASN A 2 -11.57 10.70 -11.80
N THR A 3 -11.85 9.78 -12.71
CA THR A 3 -10.95 8.68 -13.07
C THR A 3 -9.94 9.05 -14.16
N ASP A 4 -10.11 10.24 -14.78
CA ASP A 4 -9.27 10.71 -15.89
C ASP A 4 -8.07 11.53 -15.45
N GLY A 5 -8.00 11.88 -14.16
CA GLY A 5 -6.90 12.64 -13.58
C GLY A 5 -5.56 11.87 -13.56
N LYS A 6 -4.46 12.60 -13.30
CA LYS A 6 -3.15 11.99 -13.15
C LYS A 6 -3.13 11.07 -11.93
N LYS A 7 -2.58 9.88 -12.09
CA LYS A 7 -2.63 8.79 -11.10
C LYS A 7 -1.25 8.42 -10.60
N LEU A 8 -1.16 8.13 -9.31
CA LEU A 8 0.04 7.59 -8.66
C LEU A 8 -0.31 6.30 -7.90
N VAL A 9 0.54 5.31 -7.99
CA VAL A 9 0.58 4.18 -7.05
C VAL A 9 1.74 4.41 -6.10
N ALA A 10 1.45 4.83 -4.88
CA ALA A 10 2.43 4.97 -3.80
C ALA A 10 2.29 3.76 -2.85
N TYR A 11 3.39 3.06 -2.55
CA TYR A 11 3.30 1.85 -1.76
C TYR A 11 4.58 1.57 -0.97
N PHE A 12 4.42 0.86 0.16
CA PHE A 12 5.52 0.17 0.84
C PHE A 12 5.39 -1.34 0.61
N SER A 13 6.51 -2.01 0.39
CA SER A 13 6.57 -3.46 0.26
C SER A 13 7.81 -4.02 0.96
N HIS A 14 7.69 -5.21 1.54
CA HIS A 14 8.79 -5.91 2.22
C HIS A 14 9.22 -7.14 1.42
N THR A 15 10.52 -7.24 1.15
CA THR A 15 11.18 -8.43 0.59
C THR A 15 11.93 -9.19 1.68
N GLY A 16 12.31 -10.43 1.43
CA GLY A 16 12.93 -11.30 2.41
C GLY A 16 11.93 -12.24 3.07
N GLU A 17 12.17 -12.64 4.30
CA GLU A 17 11.23 -13.51 5.02
C GLU A 17 9.90 -12.81 5.32
N ASN A 18 8.82 -13.41 4.85
CA ASN A 18 7.45 -12.95 5.01
C ASN A 18 6.55 -14.08 5.52
N TYR A 19 5.53 -13.71 6.29
CA TYR A 19 4.56 -14.65 6.82
C TYR A 19 3.85 -15.41 5.69
N ASN A 20 3.76 -16.73 5.84
CA ASN A 20 3.01 -17.64 4.97
C ASN A 20 3.53 -17.80 3.53
N VAL A 21 4.50 -17.02 3.09
CA VAL A 21 5.10 -17.11 1.74
C VAL A 21 6.60 -17.40 1.77
N GLY A 22 7.22 -17.39 2.94
CA GLY A 22 8.66 -17.63 3.12
C GLY A 22 9.51 -16.46 2.64
N TYR A 23 10.71 -16.77 2.16
CA TYR A 23 11.63 -15.78 1.61
C TYR A 23 11.23 -15.40 0.18
N ILE A 24 10.97 -14.11 -0.06
CA ILE A 24 10.53 -13.58 -1.34
C ILE A 24 11.46 -12.47 -1.83
N GLU A 25 11.81 -12.51 -3.11
CA GLU A 25 12.63 -11.50 -3.79
C GLU A 25 11.80 -10.29 -4.24
N GLU A 26 10.53 -10.51 -4.52
CA GLU A 26 9.58 -9.50 -4.93
C GLU A 26 8.45 -9.42 -3.91
N GLY A 27 8.29 -8.26 -3.27
CA GLY A 27 7.33 -8.09 -2.18
C GLY A 27 5.87 -8.19 -2.65
N ASN A 28 5.01 -8.72 -1.78
CA ASN A 28 3.59 -8.94 -2.07
C ASN A 28 2.89 -7.64 -2.53
N THR A 29 3.11 -6.55 -1.80
CA THR A 29 2.47 -5.26 -2.12
C THR A 29 3.01 -4.67 -3.42
N HIS A 30 4.31 -4.86 -3.72
CA HIS A 30 4.92 -4.44 -4.98
C HIS A 30 4.25 -5.11 -6.19
N ILE A 31 4.00 -6.42 -6.11
CA ILE A 31 3.33 -7.16 -7.19
C ILE A 31 1.97 -6.53 -7.52
N ILE A 32 1.18 -6.24 -6.50
CA ILE A 32 -0.14 -5.63 -6.69
C ILE A 32 -0.03 -4.19 -7.18
N ALA A 33 0.93 -3.42 -6.64
CA ALA A 33 1.20 -2.05 -7.09
C ALA A 33 1.53 -2.00 -8.59
N GLN A 34 2.39 -2.92 -9.06
CA GLN A 34 2.73 -3.02 -10.48
C GLN A 34 1.50 -3.38 -11.33
N MET A 35 0.66 -4.30 -10.87
CA MET A 35 -0.58 -4.67 -11.58
C MET A 35 -1.52 -3.47 -11.73
N ILE A 36 -1.66 -2.64 -10.69
CA ILE A 36 -2.49 -1.44 -10.73
C ILE A 36 -1.90 -0.41 -11.71
N SER A 37 -0.59 -0.17 -11.63
CA SER A 37 0.12 0.75 -12.54
C SER A 37 -0.05 0.32 -14.00
N ASP A 38 0.18 -0.96 -14.33
CA ASP A 38 0.04 -1.50 -15.68
C ASP A 38 -1.39 -1.34 -16.23
N ALA A 39 -2.41 -1.55 -15.39
CA ALA A 39 -3.81 -1.50 -15.81
C ALA A 39 -4.34 -0.08 -15.96
N THR A 40 -3.81 0.89 -15.21
CA THR A 40 -4.35 2.26 -15.14
C THR A 40 -3.46 3.31 -15.80
N GLY A 41 -2.21 2.97 -16.15
CA GLY A 41 -1.20 3.92 -16.61
C GLY A 41 -0.72 4.87 -15.51
N ALA A 42 -0.95 4.52 -14.23
CA ALA A 42 -0.49 5.32 -13.10
C ALA A 42 1.04 5.30 -12.97
N ASP A 43 1.62 6.43 -12.59
CA ASP A 43 3.01 6.46 -12.15
C ASP A 43 3.15 5.60 -10.88
N ILE A 44 4.33 5.04 -10.64
CA ILE A 44 4.58 4.16 -9.49
C ILE A 44 5.75 4.67 -8.66
N TRP A 45 5.60 4.70 -7.34
CA TRP A 45 6.64 5.14 -6.42
C TRP A 45 6.65 4.33 -5.13
N GLU A 46 7.83 3.83 -4.75
CA GLU A 46 7.99 3.04 -3.52
C GLU A 46 8.30 3.94 -2.32
N ILE A 47 7.51 3.80 -1.26
CA ILE A 47 7.77 4.39 0.06
C ILE A 47 8.80 3.51 0.75
N ALA A 48 10.09 3.79 0.57
CA ALA A 48 11.16 2.98 1.11
C ALA A 48 11.70 3.59 2.43
N PRO A 49 11.69 2.85 3.55
CA PRO A 49 12.34 3.30 4.77
C PRO A 49 13.83 3.56 4.56
N LEU A 50 14.34 4.65 5.15
CA LEU A 50 15.78 4.96 5.09
C LEU A 50 16.63 3.87 5.74
N LYS A 51 16.11 3.26 6.82
CA LYS A 51 16.66 2.07 7.46
C LYS A 51 15.77 0.87 7.08
N PRO A 52 16.21 0.00 6.15
CA PRO A 52 15.42 -1.15 5.74
C PRO A 52 15.13 -2.10 6.90
N TYR A 53 13.96 -2.75 6.86
CA TYR A 53 13.64 -3.83 7.79
C TYR A 53 14.49 -5.07 7.49
N PRO A 54 14.80 -5.91 8.52
CA PRO A 54 15.53 -7.15 8.33
C PRO A 54 14.86 -8.07 7.30
N LYS A 55 15.63 -8.55 6.33
CA LYS A 55 15.16 -9.48 5.29
C LYS A 55 15.31 -10.94 5.71
N GLU A 56 16.32 -11.25 6.52
CA GLU A 56 16.72 -12.61 6.87
C GLU A 56 16.01 -13.14 8.13
N SER A 57 15.20 -12.31 8.80
CA SER A 57 14.50 -12.69 10.02
C SER A 57 13.14 -12.05 10.08
N TYR A 58 12.11 -12.87 9.89
CA TYR A 58 10.73 -12.48 10.08
C TYR A 58 10.48 -11.98 11.51
N ASP A 59 10.98 -12.71 12.51
CA ASP A 59 10.77 -12.36 13.93
C ASP A 59 11.36 -10.99 14.30
N GLU A 60 12.55 -10.66 13.78
CA GLU A 60 13.14 -9.32 13.98
C GLU A 60 12.34 -8.23 13.27
N CYS A 61 11.89 -8.50 12.06
CA CYS A 61 11.07 -7.56 11.30
C CYS A 61 9.76 -7.23 12.04
N ILE A 62 9.03 -8.24 12.46
CA ILE A 62 7.75 -8.02 13.18
C ILE A 62 7.93 -7.39 14.55
N LYS A 63 9.06 -7.66 15.23
CA LYS A 63 9.39 -7.01 16.49
C LYS A 63 9.63 -5.52 16.30
N ILE A 64 10.45 -5.13 15.32
CA ILE A 64 10.70 -3.73 15.00
C ILE A 64 9.39 -3.02 14.62
N ALA A 65 8.58 -3.63 13.76
CA ALA A 65 7.28 -3.11 13.38
C ALA A 65 6.35 -2.88 14.58
N LYS A 66 6.37 -3.80 15.57
CA LYS A 66 5.59 -3.67 16.79
C LYS A 66 6.10 -2.54 17.69
N ASP A 67 7.41 -2.43 17.83
CA ASP A 67 8.04 -1.36 18.62
C ASP A 67 7.74 0.02 18.00
N GLU A 68 7.81 0.15 16.69
CA GLU A 68 7.43 1.37 15.96
C GLU A 68 5.96 1.74 16.14
N LEU A 69 5.07 0.73 16.05
CA LEU A 69 3.65 0.93 16.28
C LEU A 69 3.38 1.42 17.70
N ASN A 70 3.96 0.77 18.72
CA ASN A 70 3.78 1.13 20.11
C ASN A 70 4.32 2.53 20.42
N ALA A 71 5.41 2.93 19.76
CA ALA A 71 6.02 4.25 19.91
C ALA A 71 5.32 5.32 19.04
N ASN A 72 4.33 4.96 18.23
CA ASN A 72 3.75 5.82 17.20
C ASN A 72 4.84 6.51 16.36
N ALA A 73 5.85 5.73 15.95
CA ALA A 73 7.06 6.21 15.30
C ALA A 73 6.78 6.75 13.88
N ARG A 74 7.69 7.59 13.40
CA ARG A 74 7.71 8.08 12.01
C ARG A 74 9.07 7.75 11.39
N PRO A 75 9.30 6.48 10.97
CA PRO A 75 10.56 6.09 10.34
C PRO A 75 10.85 6.97 9.13
N ALA A 76 12.07 7.46 9.03
CA ALA A 76 12.49 8.26 7.88
C ALA A 76 12.40 7.42 6.59
N ILE A 77 11.99 8.05 5.50
CA ILE A 77 11.88 7.43 4.18
C ILE A 77 12.91 8.01 3.20
N GLN A 78 13.26 7.21 2.19
CA GLN A 78 14.21 7.60 1.17
C GLN A 78 13.53 8.47 0.11
N GLY A 79 14.12 9.63 -0.18
CA GLY A 79 13.60 10.52 -1.22
C GLY A 79 12.24 11.10 -0.88
N ASP A 80 11.64 11.67 -1.90
CA ASP A 80 10.29 12.23 -1.86
C ASP A 80 9.72 12.27 -3.28
N ILE A 81 8.39 12.34 -3.39
CA ILE A 81 7.69 12.56 -4.65
C ILE A 81 6.71 13.72 -4.46
N ASP A 82 6.70 14.65 -5.38
CA ASP A 82 5.70 15.70 -5.37
C ASP A 82 4.35 15.12 -5.78
N ILE A 83 3.40 15.09 -4.84
CA ILE A 83 2.06 14.58 -5.12
C ILE A 83 1.08 15.65 -5.63
N GLU A 84 1.50 16.92 -5.73
CA GLU A 84 0.62 18.02 -6.16
C GLU A 84 -0.01 17.77 -7.54
N GLU A 85 0.74 17.13 -8.44
CA GLU A 85 0.27 16.84 -9.80
C GLU A 85 -0.74 15.70 -9.89
N TYR A 86 -0.94 14.91 -8.82
CA TYR A 86 -1.79 13.72 -8.86
C TYR A 86 -3.16 13.99 -8.28
N ASP A 87 -4.20 13.59 -9.00
CA ASP A 87 -5.59 13.67 -8.56
C ASP A 87 -6.03 12.42 -7.81
N VAL A 88 -5.46 11.27 -8.20
CA VAL A 88 -5.79 9.95 -7.65
C VAL A 88 -4.52 9.26 -7.17
N ILE A 89 -4.54 8.81 -5.92
CA ILE A 89 -3.42 8.08 -5.33
C ILE A 89 -3.92 6.73 -4.81
N PHE A 90 -3.44 5.66 -5.44
CA PHE A 90 -3.55 4.31 -4.89
C PHE A 90 -2.46 4.16 -3.83
N LEU A 91 -2.87 3.94 -2.58
CA LEU A 91 -1.93 3.83 -1.45
C LEU A 91 -1.89 2.40 -0.95
N GLY A 92 -0.73 1.75 -1.12
CA GLY A 92 -0.52 0.33 -0.86
C GLY A 92 0.39 0.01 0.30
N TYR A 93 0.03 -1.03 1.07
CA TYR A 93 0.81 -1.46 2.23
C TYR A 93 0.44 -2.89 2.66
N PRO A 94 1.36 -3.61 3.32
CA PRO A 94 1.01 -4.86 3.99
C PRO A 94 0.30 -4.58 5.33
N ASN A 95 -0.48 -5.54 5.81
CA ASN A 95 -1.02 -5.50 7.16
C ASN A 95 0.07 -5.88 8.17
N TRP A 96 0.50 -4.93 8.96
CA TRP A 96 1.46 -5.14 10.05
C TRP A 96 0.81 -4.82 11.39
N TRP A 97 0.43 -5.85 12.13
CA TRP A 97 -0.25 -5.72 13.43
C TRP A 97 -1.60 -4.99 13.38
N GLY A 98 -2.35 -5.14 12.27
CA GLY A 98 -3.64 -4.48 12.08
C GLY A 98 -3.53 -3.00 11.68
N GLU A 99 -2.34 -2.56 11.28
CA GLU A 99 -2.01 -1.20 10.87
C GLU A 99 -1.24 -1.18 9.54
N PRO A 100 -1.28 -0.06 8.80
CA PRO A 100 -0.24 0.23 7.84
C PRO A 100 1.12 0.34 8.54
N PRO A 101 2.22 -0.10 7.93
CA PRO A 101 3.56 0.17 8.45
C PRO A 101 3.79 1.65 8.73
N MET A 102 4.52 1.99 9.79
CA MET A 102 4.61 3.36 10.27
C MET A 102 5.26 4.34 9.28
N CYS A 103 6.06 3.85 8.32
CA CYS A 103 6.59 4.66 7.22
C CYS A 103 5.50 5.20 6.28
N ILE A 104 4.34 4.56 6.21
CA ILE A 104 3.17 5.09 5.48
C ILE A 104 2.70 6.40 6.10
N TYR A 105 2.65 6.48 7.43
CA TYR A 105 2.29 7.73 8.12
C TYR A 105 3.34 8.83 7.93
N THR A 106 4.63 8.44 7.87
CA THR A 106 5.71 9.39 7.51
C THR A 106 5.46 10.01 6.14
N PHE A 107 5.11 9.19 5.15
CA PHE A 107 4.77 9.67 3.82
C PHE A 107 3.53 10.55 3.83
N ILE A 108 2.45 10.12 4.51
CA ILE A 108 1.20 10.89 4.56
C ILE A 108 1.43 12.29 5.16
N GLU A 109 2.19 12.38 6.25
CA GLU A 109 2.39 13.63 6.97
C GLU A 109 3.29 14.64 6.24
N LYS A 110 4.00 14.22 5.20
CA LYS A 110 4.83 15.11 4.36
C LYS A 110 4.03 15.89 3.31
N HIS A 111 2.80 15.48 3.02
CA HIS A 111 2.08 15.97 1.85
C HIS A 111 0.75 16.65 2.20
N ASN A 112 0.30 17.52 1.31
CA ASN A 112 -1.05 18.06 1.32
C ASN A 112 -1.99 17.13 0.52
N TRP A 113 -3.08 16.73 1.16
CA TRP A 113 -4.05 15.78 0.59
C TRP A 113 -5.35 16.44 0.14
N ASP A 114 -5.45 17.77 0.24
CA ASP A 114 -6.68 18.50 -0.10
C ASP A 114 -7.11 18.24 -1.54
N GLY A 115 -8.36 17.82 -1.71
CA GLY A 115 -8.97 17.58 -3.01
C GLY A 115 -8.54 16.29 -3.72
N LYS A 116 -7.60 15.51 -3.15
CA LYS A 116 -7.14 14.26 -3.75
C LYS A 116 -8.08 13.10 -3.45
N THR A 117 -8.18 12.15 -4.35
CA THR A 117 -8.84 10.86 -4.11
C THR A 117 -7.79 9.83 -3.72
N VAL A 118 -7.96 9.18 -2.56
CA VAL A 118 -7.05 8.14 -2.08
C VAL A 118 -7.78 6.80 -2.05
N ILE A 119 -7.17 5.78 -2.63
CA ILE A 119 -7.75 4.44 -2.76
C ILE A 119 -6.78 3.43 -2.11
N PRO A 120 -7.07 2.96 -0.89
CA PRO A 120 -6.21 2.01 -0.20
C PRO A 120 -6.22 0.63 -0.87
N PHE A 121 -5.05 -0.01 -0.92
CA PHE A 121 -4.95 -1.44 -1.17
C PHE A 121 -3.99 -2.09 -0.18
N ILE A 122 -4.33 -3.29 0.28
CA ILE A 122 -3.59 -3.97 1.34
C ILE A 122 -3.28 -5.41 0.94
N THR A 123 -2.06 -5.85 1.26
CA THR A 123 -1.70 -7.26 1.24
C THR A 123 -1.73 -7.83 2.65
N HIS A 124 -2.28 -9.02 2.81
CA HIS A 124 -2.53 -9.65 4.11
C HIS A 124 -2.46 -11.17 4.02
N GLU A 125 -2.57 -11.86 5.14
CA GLU A 125 -2.67 -13.33 5.20
C GLU A 125 -3.89 -13.80 6.02
N GLY A 126 -5.07 -13.20 5.72
CA GLY A 126 -6.34 -13.58 6.32
C GLY A 126 -7.09 -12.47 7.06
N SER A 127 -6.44 -11.34 7.34
CA SER A 127 -7.04 -10.22 8.09
C SER A 127 -7.90 -9.27 7.23
N GLY A 128 -7.80 -9.35 5.90
CA GLY A 128 -8.45 -8.41 4.99
C GLY A 128 -7.97 -6.97 5.20
N MET A 129 -8.85 -6.01 4.99
CA MET A 129 -8.57 -4.57 5.16
C MET A 129 -8.33 -4.17 6.62
N ALA A 130 -8.84 -4.93 7.59
CA ALA A 130 -8.66 -4.74 9.04
C ALA A 130 -8.98 -3.31 9.54
N GLY A 131 -9.82 -2.55 8.83
CA GLY A 131 -10.17 -1.17 9.17
C GLY A 131 -9.05 -0.15 8.89
N THR A 132 -7.98 -0.54 8.21
CA THR A 132 -6.85 0.33 7.89
C THR A 132 -7.24 1.46 6.94
N ASP A 133 -8.22 1.25 6.06
CA ASP A 133 -8.78 2.28 5.18
C ASP A 133 -9.34 3.48 5.96
N LYS A 134 -10.00 3.23 7.10
CA LYS A 134 -10.48 4.30 7.98
C LYS A 134 -9.34 5.04 8.68
N ARG A 135 -8.26 4.33 9.00
CA ARG A 135 -7.06 4.95 9.56
C ARG A 135 -6.36 5.86 8.55
N ILE A 136 -6.26 5.40 7.30
CA ILE A 136 -5.78 6.24 6.18
C ILE A 136 -6.68 7.47 6.00
N ALA A 137 -8.01 7.31 6.06
CA ALA A 137 -8.93 8.44 5.97
C ALA A 137 -8.73 9.48 7.08
N ASN A 138 -8.46 9.02 8.30
CA ASN A 138 -8.15 9.91 9.43
C ASN A 138 -6.80 10.63 9.27
N ALA A 139 -5.84 10.01 8.59
CA ALA A 139 -4.51 10.56 8.40
C ALA A 139 -4.42 11.51 7.19
N CYS A 140 -5.05 11.17 6.06
CA CYS A 140 -5.09 11.98 4.83
C CYS A 140 -6.18 13.07 4.91
N LYS A 141 -6.01 14.01 5.81
CA LYS A 141 -7.00 15.10 6.01
C LYS A 141 -7.16 15.90 4.72
N GLY A 142 -8.40 16.17 4.36
CA GLY A 142 -8.74 16.91 3.13
C GLY A 142 -8.93 16.02 1.90
N ALA A 143 -8.46 14.77 1.94
CA ALA A 143 -8.68 13.81 0.86
C ALA A 143 -10.05 13.16 0.90
N ASN A 144 -10.53 12.76 -0.28
CA ASN A 144 -11.63 11.81 -0.43
C ASN A 144 -11.07 10.39 -0.40
N VAL A 145 -10.99 9.76 0.77
CA VAL A 145 -10.51 8.38 0.91
C VAL A 145 -11.67 7.41 0.69
N LEU A 146 -11.54 6.50 -0.26
CA LEU A 146 -12.57 5.52 -0.62
C LEU A 146 -12.63 4.36 0.40
N THR A 147 -13.10 4.65 1.61
CA THR A 147 -13.30 3.63 2.65
C THR A 147 -14.35 2.62 2.22
N GLY A 148 -14.10 1.33 2.52
CA GLY A 148 -14.96 0.22 2.12
C GLY A 148 -14.88 -0.14 0.62
N LYS A 149 -14.06 0.54 -0.16
CA LYS A 149 -13.84 0.28 -1.59
C LYS A 149 -12.38 -0.08 -1.92
N GLY A 150 -11.52 -0.19 -0.93
CA GLY A 150 -10.15 -0.61 -1.09
C GLY A 150 -10.02 -2.08 -1.50
N LEU A 151 -8.87 -2.45 -2.05
CA LEU A 151 -8.55 -3.82 -2.41
C LEU A 151 -7.81 -4.52 -1.26
N ALA A 152 -8.23 -5.71 -0.89
CA ALA A 152 -7.51 -6.58 0.03
C ALA A 152 -7.17 -7.90 -0.68
N ILE A 153 -5.89 -8.23 -0.78
CA ILE A 153 -5.39 -9.44 -1.45
C ILE A 153 -4.42 -10.17 -0.52
N GLN A 154 -4.53 -11.50 -0.44
CA GLN A 154 -3.56 -12.31 0.26
C GLN A 154 -2.21 -12.31 -0.47
N GLY A 155 -1.12 -12.14 0.28
CA GLY A 155 0.24 -12.19 -0.25
C GLY A 155 0.55 -13.52 -0.92
N LYS A 156 0.04 -14.62 -0.38
CA LYS A 156 0.14 -15.94 -1.00
C LYS A 156 -0.49 -15.99 -2.39
N VAL A 157 -1.63 -15.32 -2.60
CA VAL A 157 -2.26 -15.21 -3.93
C VAL A 157 -1.39 -14.38 -4.87
N ALA A 158 -0.82 -13.28 -4.39
CA ALA A 158 0.10 -12.46 -5.19
C ALA A 158 1.35 -13.23 -5.62
N GLN A 159 1.91 -14.10 -4.77
CA GLN A 159 3.12 -14.86 -5.07
C GLN A 159 2.86 -16.10 -5.92
N GLU A 160 1.88 -16.92 -5.56
CA GLU A 160 1.68 -18.27 -6.11
C GLU A 160 0.58 -18.33 -7.19
N HIS A 161 -0.32 -17.33 -7.24
CA HIS A 161 -1.50 -17.31 -8.12
C HIS A 161 -1.67 -15.93 -8.77
N ARG A 162 -0.65 -15.49 -9.53
CA ARG A 162 -0.61 -14.14 -10.12
C ARG A 162 -1.73 -13.86 -11.12
N ASP A 163 -2.24 -14.86 -11.81
CA ASP A 163 -3.40 -14.78 -12.68
C ASP A 163 -4.68 -14.45 -11.89
N VAL A 164 -4.87 -15.09 -10.74
CA VAL A 164 -5.98 -14.78 -9.82
C VAL A 164 -5.83 -13.39 -9.22
N ALA A 165 -4.62 -13.01 -8.80
CA ALA A 165 -4.35 -11.67 -8.30
C ALA A 165 -4.67 -10.61 -9.37
N ARG A 166 -4.23 -10.81 -10.61
CA ARG A 166 -4.52 -9.93 -11.76
C ARG A 166 -6.03 -9.80 -11.99
N SER A 167 -6.75 -10.91 -12.02
CA SER A 167 -8.21 -10.90 -12.21
C SER A 167 -8.93 -10.13 -11.10
N ASN A 168 -8.46 -10.25 -9.86
CA ASN A 168 -9.01 -9.49 -8.74
C ASN A 168 -8.74 -7.99 -8.87
N VAL A 169 -7.52 -7.59 -9.26
CA VAL A 169 -7.16 -6.19 -9.52
C VAL A 169 -8.01 -5.62 -10.65
N ASP A 170 -8.11 -6.32 -11.79
CA ASP A 170 -8.86 -5.86 -12.95
C ASP A 170 -10.34 -5.68 -12.63
N SER A 171 -10.95 -6.66 -11.95
CA SER A 171 -12.36 -6.59 -11.52
C SER A 171 -12.62 -5.45 -10.56
N TRP A 172 -11.69 -5.19 -9.62
CA TRP A 172 -11.77 -4.09 -8.68
C TRP A 172 -11.64 -2.73 -9.37
N LEU A 173 -10.66 -2.57 -10.27
CA LEU A 173 -10.46 -1.33 -11.03
C LEU A 173 -11.66 -1.03 -11.94
N LYS A 174 -12.22 -2.05 -12.60
CA LYS A 174 -13.46 -1.95 -13.38
C LYS A 174 -14.63 -1.50 -12.49
N GLY A 175 -14.79 -2.08 -11.31
CA GLY A 175 -15.82 -1.69 -10.34
C GLY A 175 -15.70 -0.24 -9.85
N LEU A 176 -14.50 0.33 -9.90
CA LEU A 176 -14.22 1.72 -9.59
C LEU A 176 -14.29 2.66 -10.81
N GLY A 177 -14.41 2.11 -12.03
CA GLY A 177 -14.49 2.86 -13.28
C GLY A 177 -13.15 3.32 -13.86
N PHE A 178 -12.04 2.68 -13.50
CA PHE A 178 -10.70 2.98 -14.04
C PHE A 178 -10.38 2.21 -15.33
N THR A 179 -11.08 1.12 -15.57
CA THR A 179 -10.94 0.29 -16.77
C THR A 179 -12.33 -0.07 -17.32
N GLU A 180 -12.41 -0.43 -18.63
CA GLU A 180 -13.66 -0.85 -19.30
C GLU A 180 -14.11 -2.26 -18.90
#